data_2ef8ed0b990e2ef3d0d9712347b16d53
#
_entry.id   2ef8ed0b990e2ef3d0d9712347b16d53
#
_cell.length_a   1.000
_cell.length_b   1.000
_cell.length_c   1.000
_cell.angle_alpha   90.00
_cell.angle_beta   90.00
_cell.angle_gamma   90.00
#
_symmetry.space_group_name_H-M   'P 1'
#
loop_
_entity.id
_entity.type
_entity.pdbx_description
1 polymer ?
#
loop_
_entity_poly.entity_id
_entity_poly.type
_entity_poly.pdbx_seq_one_letter_code
_entity_poly.pdbx_strand_id
1 'polypeptide(L)'
;CFMPNEKILNFCRKQKIPTICFPKGIKEKYEDFNKIVKPDGINIDPEIDPVWAREKLKNVVIQGGLNPNILLKADEDIIRGATKYIQTFKDIPYVFNLGHGLLPETDPDKVSRLIKFYRKFDG
;
A
#
# COMPACT_ATOMS: atom_id res chain seq x y z
N CYS A 1 15.07 12.85 -0.67
CA CYS A 1 14.61 11.71 0.15
C CYS A 1 15.22 10.37 -0.26
N PHE A 2 15.74 10.21 -1.49
CA PHE A 2 16.28 8.92 -1.97
C PHE A 2 17.57 8.50 -1.25
N MET A 3 18.56 9.37 -1.21
CA MET A 3 19.87 9.05 -0.60
C MET A 3 19.82 8.65 0.88
N PRO A 4 19.10 9.37 1.75
CA PRO A 4 18.99 8.94 3.16
C PRO A 4 18.32 7.57 3.29
N ASN A 5 17.26 7.33 2.54
CA ASN A 5 16.58 6.04 2.55
C ASN A 5 17.49 4.92 2.05
N GLU A 6 18.23 5.15 0.97
CA GLU A 6 19.18 4.17 0.44
C GLU A 6 20.22 3.77 1.49
N LYS A 7 20.78 4.74 2.21
CA LYS A 7 21.76 4.47 3.27
C LYS A 7 21.17 3.63 4.41
N ILE A 8 19.97 3.98 4.87
CA ILE A 8 19.27 3.25 5.92
C ILE A 8 18.98 1.81 5.48
N LEU A 9 18.45 1.64 4.28
CA LEU A 9 18.10 0.32 3.77
C LEU A 9 19.34 -0.54 3.50
N ASN A 10 20.44 0.05 3.07
CA ASN A 10 21.71 -0.69 2.92
C ASN A 10 22.19 -1.21 4.28
N PHE A 11 22.05 -0.42 5.34
CA PHE A 11 22.34 -0.87 6.70
C PHE A 11 21.43 -2.02 7.11
N CYS A 12 20.11 -1.87 6.94
CA CYS A 12 19.14 -2.93 7.26
C CYS A 12 19.44 -4.22 6.49
N ARG A 13 19.77 -4.09 5.21
CA ARG A 13 20.09 -5.23 4.34
C ARG A 13 21.33 -5.98 4.82
N LYS A 14 22.36 -5.27 5.27
CA LYS A 14 23.55 -5.87 5.86
C LYS A 14 23.22 -6.63 7.15
N GLN A 15 22.22 -6.19 7.89
CA GLN A 15 21.74 -6.84 9.11
C GLN A 15 20.67 -7.92 8.82
N LYS A 16 20.34 -8.16 7.55
CA LYS A 16 19.29 -9.11 7.12
C LYS A 16 17.91 -8.78 7.68
N ILE A 17 17.60 -7.49 7.84
CA ILE A 17 16.31 -7.00 8.32
C ILE A 17 15.45 -6.61 7.12
N PRO A 18 14.26 -7.24 6.93
CA PRO A 18 13.32 -6.83 5.87
C PRO A 18 12.81 -5.41 6.11
N THR A 19 12.56 -4.68 5.00
CA THR A 19 12.19 -3.27 5.08
C THR A 19 10.95 -2.99 4.24
N ILE A 20 10.08 -2.11 4.76
CA ILE A 20 8.96 -1.54 4.01
C ILE A 20 9.12 -0.02 4.06
N CYS A 21 9.08 0.63 2.90
CA CYS A 21 9.19 2.08 2.78
C CYS A 21 7.85 2.70 2.40
N PHE A 22 7.61 3.90 2.93
CA PHE A 22 6.46 4.72 2.52
C PHE A 22 6.94 6.11 2.07
N PRO A 23 7.38 6.25 0.81
CA PRO A 23 7.82 7.54 0.28
C PRO A 23 6.62 8.40 -0.15
N LYS A 24 5.80 8.82 0.81
CA LYS A 24 4.57 9.56 0.56
C LYS A 24 4.81 10.81 -0.29
N GLY A 25 3.93 11.04 -1.27
CA GLY A 25 3.89 12.26 -2.06
C GLY A 25 4.88 12.34 -3.21
N ILE A 26 5.59 11.27 -3.54
CA ILE A 26 6.57 11.28 -4.64
C ILE A 26 5.96 11.00 -6.02
N LYS A 27 4.66 10.71 -6.08
CA LYS A 27 3.89 10.49 -7.33
C LYS A 27 4.56 9.46 -8.25
N GLU A 28 4.70 9.75 -9.53
CA GLU A 28 5.33 8.87 -10.52
C GLU A 28 6.78 8.48 -10.20
N LYS A 29 7.43 9.16 -9.26
CA LYS A 29 8.79 8.82 -8.83
C LYS A 29 8.88 7.55 -7.97
N TYR A 30 7.75 6.90 -7.69
CA TYR A 30 7.75 5.59 -7.02
C TYR A 30 8.60 4.56 -7.76
N GLU A 31 8.56 4.57 -9.10
CA GLU A 31 9.38 3.64 -9.90
C GLU A 31 10.87 3.88 -9.70
N ASP A 32 11.30 5.15 -9.75
CA ASP A 32 12.70 5.53 -9.51
C ASP A 32 13.13 5.20 -8.08
N PHE A 33 12.27 5.49 -7.10
CA PHE A 33 12.53 5.16 -5.71
C PHE A 33 12.75 3.66 -5.53
N ASN A 34 11.90 2.83 -6.11
CA ASN A 34 12.03 1.38 -6.05
C ASN A 34 13.33 0.89 -6.67
N LYS A 35 13.73 1.45 -7.81
CA LYS A 35 14.98 1.08 -8.51
C LYS A 35 16.25 1.48 -7.75
N ILE A 36 16.23 2.63 -7.09
CA ILE A 36 17.40 3.19 -6.39
C ILE A 36 17.50 2.64 -4.97
N VAL A 37 16.42 2.70 -4.21
CA VAL A 37 16.42 2.36 -2.78
C VAL A 37 16.27 0.86 -2.56
N LYS A 38 15.56 0.16 -3.43
CA LYS A 38 15.36 -1.29 -3.43
C LYS A 38 14.83 -1.83 -2.09
N PRO A 39 13.67 -1.33 -1.61
CA PRO A 39 13.04 -1.89 -0.41
C PRO A 39 12.49 -3.28 -0.68
N ASP A 40 12.27 -4.07 0.37
CA ASP A 40 11.57 -5.35 0.25
C ASP A 40 10.07 -5.14 0.00
N GLY A 41 9.50 -4.11 0.61
CA GLY A 41 8.12 -3.68 0.39
C GLY A 41 8.01 -2.18 0.23
N ILE A 42 6.99 -1.73 -0.49
CA ILE A 42 6.71 -0.31 -0.71
C ILE A 42 5.23 -0.03 -0.49
N ASN A 43 4.93 0.90 0.41
CA ASN A 43 3.57 1.38 0.62
C ASN A 43 3.28 2.50 -0.37
N ILE A 44 2.16 2.40 -1.06
CA ILE A 44 1.75 3.39 -2.06
C ILE A 44 0.70 4.36 -1.50
N ASP A 45 0.73 5.59 -1.99
CA ASP A 45 -0.25 6.64 -1.69
C ASP A 45 -1.63 6.31 -2.27
N PRO A 46 -2.72 6.88 -1.70
CA PRO A 46 -4.04 6.79 -2.31
C PRO A 46 -4.16 7.44 -3.70
N GLU A 47 -3.23 8.34 -4.02
CA GLU A 47 -3.19 9.03 -5.32
C GLU A 47 -2.61 8.16 -6.43
N ILE A 48 -1.96 7.06 -6.09
CA ILE A 48 -1.34 6.15 -7.07
C ILE A 48 -2.39 5.15 -7.56
N ASP A 49 -2.54 5.06 -8.88
CA ASP A 49 -3.39 4.05 -9.47
C ASP A 49 -2.82 2.65 -9.20
N PRO A 50 -3.61 1.73 -8.61
CA PRO A 50 -3.13 0.39 -8.29
C PRO A 50 -2.69 -0.41 -9.54
N VAL A 51 -3.32 -0.22 -10.67
CA VAL A 51 -2.92 -0.88 -11.93
C VAL A 51 -1.54 -0.41 -12.37
N TRP A 52 -1.30 0.90 -12.34
CA TRP A 52 0.02 1.48 -12.61
C TRP A 52 1.08 0.93 -11.66
N ALA A 53 0.76 0.87 -10.35
CA ALA A 53 1.68 0.35 -9.35
C ALA A 53 2.06 -1.10 -9.64
N ARG A 54 1.08 -1.94 -9.96
CA ARG A 54 1.31 -3.34 -10.34
C ARG A 54 2.23 -3.47 -11.56
N GLU A 55 2.05 -2.62 -12.56
CA GLU A 55 2.84 -2.67 -13.79
C GLU A 55 4.26 -2.15 -13.63
N LYS A 56 4.44 -1.11 -12.83
CA LYS A 56 5.71 -0.36 -12.72
C LYS A 56 6.59 -0.76 -11.55
N LEU A 57 6.00 -1.19 -10.43
CA LEU A 57 6.76 -1.55 -9.24
C LEU A 57 7.07 -3.05 -9.27
N LYS A 58 8.24 -3.39 -9.79
CA LYS A 58 8.70 -4.78 -9.93
C LYS A 58 9.70 -5.14 -8.82
N ASN A 59 9.77 -6.44 -8.50
CA ASN A 59 10.69 -6.99 -7.51
C ASN A 59 10.52 -6.39 -6.11
N VAL A 60 9.29 -6.02 -5.75
CA VAL A 60 8.94 -5.44 -4.45
C VAL A 60 7.53 -5.86 -4.06
N VAL A 61 7.29 -6.08 -2.77
CA VAL A 61 5.94 -6.31 -2.27
C VAL A 61 5.22 -4.97 -2.17
N ILE A 62 4.05 -4.85 -2.80
CA ILE A 62 3.25 -3.62 -2.73
C ILE A 62 2.35 -3.69 -1.51
N GLN A 63 2.24 -2.59 -0.79
CA GLN A 63 1.36 -2.43 0.36
C GLN A 63 0.50 -1.17 0.20
N GLY A 64 -0.72 -1.21 0.73
CA GLY A 64 -1.54 -0.02 0.92
C GLY A 64 -2.24 0.49 -0.33
N GLY A 65 -2.44 1.78 -0.37
CA GLY A 65 -3.06 2.49 -1.50
C GLY A 65 -4.53 2.82 -1.31
N LEU A 66 -5.30 2.04 -0.56
CA LEU A 66 -6.72 2.32 -0.37
C LEU A 66 -6.90 3.64 0.37
N ASN A 67 -7.69 4.55 -0.22
CA ASN A 67 -7.93 5.86 0.36
C ASN A 67 -8.70 5.74 1.69
N PRO A 68 -8.15 6.21 2.82
CA PRO A 68 -8.84 6.13 4.10
C PRO A 68 -10.15 6.94 4.16
N ASN A 69 -10.34 7.92 3.30
CA ASN A 69 -11.60 8.66 3.20
C ASN A 69 -12.77 7.75 2.81
N ILE A 70 -12.51 6.61 2.19
CA ILE A 70 -13.57 5.67 1.83
C ILE A 70 -14.30 5.14 3.06
N LEU A 71 -13.65 5.10 4.22
CA LEU A 71 -14.24 4.66 5.48
C LEU A 71 -15.24 5.67 6.07
N LEU A 72 -15.35 6.86 5.49
CA LEU A 72 -16.39 7.85 5.80
C LEU A 72 -17.65 7.66 4.94
N LYS A 73 -17.59 6.79 3.94
CA LYS A 73 -18.68 6.53 3.00
C LYS A 73 -19.54 5.33 3.42
N ALA A 74 -20.53 4.99 2.58
CA ALA A 74 -21.35 3.81 2.79
C ALA A 74 -20.55 2.51 2.67
N ASP A 75 -21.01 1.44 3.32
CA ASP A 75 -20.36 0.14 3.28
C ASP A 75 -20.18 -0.39 1.85
N GLU A 76 -21.11 -0.12 0.97
CA GLU A 76 -21.04 -0.51 -0.46
C GLU A 76 -19.86 0.12 -1.17
N ASP A 77 -19.56 1.38 -0.90
CA ASP A 77 -18.42 2.09 -1.45
C ASP A 77 -17.10 1.54 -0.91
N ILE A 78 -17.08 1.21 0.39
CA ILE A 78 -15.92 0.59 1.05
C ILE A 78 -15.60 -0.76 0.41
N ILE A 79 -16.61 -1.60 0.22
CA ILE A 79 -16.48 -2.92 -0.40
C ILE A 79 -16.01 -2.79 -1.84
N ARG A 80 -16.57 -1.86 -2.60
CA ARG A 80 -16.18 -1.63 -4.00
C ARG A 80 -14.72 -1.21 -4.11
N GLY A 81 -14.29 -0.26 -3.29
CA GLY A 81 -12.89 0.20 -3.24
C GLY A 81 -11.92 -0.90 -2.84
N ALA A 82 -12.26 -1.63 -1.78
CA ALA A 82 -11.43 -2.76 -1.32
C ALA A 82 -11.32 -3.85 -2.39
N THR A 83 -12.42 -4.22 -3.02
CA THR A 83 -12.46 -5.22 -4.08
C THR A 83 -11.52 -4.86 -5.24
N LYS A 84 -11.49 -3.59 -5.65
CA LYS A 84 -10.59 -3.12 -6.69
C LYS A 84 -9.12 -3.43 -6.36
N TYR A 85 -8.68 -3.14 -5.14
CA TYR A 85 -7.31 -3.40 -4.70
C TYR A 85 -7.02 -4.90 -4.59
N ILE A 86 -7.92 -5.66 -4.00
CA ILE A 86 -7.76 -7.11 -3.84
C ILE A 86 -7.63 -7.79 -5.22
N GLN A 87 -8.50 -7.45 -6.16
CA GLN A 87 -8.48 -8.03 -7.50
C GLN A 87 -7.26 -7.60 -8.32
N THR A 88 -6.84 -6.34 -8.20
CA THR A 88 -5.67 -5.84 -8.92
C THR A 88 -4.40 -6.58 -8.53
N PHE A 89 -4.25 -6.94 -7.25
CA PHE A 89 -3.03 -7.55 -6.73
C PHE A 89 -3.15 -9.04 -6.40
N LYS A 90 -4.23 -9.71 -6.80
CA LYS A 90 -4.51 -11.07 -6.34
C LYS A 90 -3.45 -12.12 -6.72
N ASP A 91 -2.73 -11.90 -7.83
CA ASP A 91 -1.73 -12.86 -8.34
C ASP A 91 -0.31 -12.54 -7.91
N ILE A 92 -0.10 -11.48 -7.16
CA ILE A 92 1.24 -11.04 -6.73
C ILE A 92 1.27 -10.77 -5.24
N PRO A 93 2.45 -10.78 -4.61
CA PRO A 93 2.56 -10.44 -3.20
C PRO A 93 2.03 -9.03 -2.92
N TYR A 94 1.04 -8.94 -2.04
CA TYR A 94 0.40 -7.67 -1.67
C TYR A 94 -0.01 -7.70 -0.21
N VAL A 95 0.25 -6.60 0.49
CA VAL A 95 -0.23 -6.38 1.86
C VAL A 95 -1.39 -5.40 1.82
N PHE A 96 -2.59 -5.90 2.07
CA PHE A 96 -3.79 -5.06 2.10
C PHE A 96 -3.73 -4.06 3.25
N ASN A 97 -3.77 -2.77 2.93
CA ASN A 97 -3.71 -1.69 3.89
C ASN A 97 -4.26 -0.40 3.27
N LEU A 98 -4.50 0.59 4.11
CA LEU A 98 -4.81 1.95 3.64
C LEU A 98 -3.54 2.63 3.11
N GLY A 99 -3.73 3.65 2.29
CA GLY A 99 -2.63 4.45 1.76
C GLY A 99 -1.96 5.37 2.78
N HIS A 100 -2.67 5.68 3.88
CA HIS A 100 -2.13 6.42 5.03
C HIS A 100 -3.03 6.21 6.26
N GLY A 101 -2.77 6.92 7.36
CA GLY A 101 -3.52 6.77 8.62
C GLY A 101 -5.00 7.10 8.51
N LEU A 102 -5.76 6.57 9.45
CA LEU A 102 -7.20 6.83 9.56
C LEU A 102 -7.47 8.29 9.93
N LEU A 103 -8.60 8.80 9.46
CA LEU A 103 -9.10 10.12 9.87
C LEU A 103 -9.75 10.03 11.26
N PRO A 104 -9.69 11.12 12.06
CA PRO A 104 -10.29 11.11 13.40
C PRO A 104 -11.77 10.79 13.43
N GLU A 105 -12.50 11.12 12.36
CA GLU A 105 -13.95 10.90 12.22
C GLU A 105 -14.30 9.47 11.86
N THR A 106 -13.33 8.60 11.59
CA THR A 106 -13.59 7.23 11.13
C THR A 106 -14.23 6.40 12.24
N ASP A 107 -15.38 5.81 11.93
CA ASP A 107 -16.05 4.87 12.82
C ASP A 107 -15.27 3.54 12.91
N PRO A 108 -14.84 3.13 14.10
CA PRO A 108 -14.12 1.86 14.28
C PRO A 108 -14.87 0.64 13.76
N ASP A 109 -16.22 0.65 13.80
CA ASP A 109 -17.02 -0.45 13.29
C ASP A 109 -16.87 -0.64 11.78
N LYS A 110 -16.67 0.44 11.05
CA LYS A 110 -16.41 0.36 9.59
C LYS A 110 -15.07 -0.31 9.30
N VAL A 111 -14.05 -0.03 10.12
CA VAL A 111 -12.76 -0.70 10.03
C VAL A 111 -12.92 -2.20 10.28
N SER A 112 -13.67 -2.56 11.32
CA SER A 112 -13.95 -3.96 11.66
C SER A 112 -14.67 -4.68 10.52
N ARG A 113 -15.65 -4.04 9.89
CA ARG A 113 -16.38 -4.61 8.73
C ARG A 113 -15.47 -4.80 7.53
N LEU A 114 -14.59 -3.84 7.25
CA LEU A 114 -13.62 -3.95 6.17
C LEU A 114 -12.67 -5.13 6.38
N ILE A 115 -12.15 -5.30 7.59
CA ILE A 115 -11.26 -6.42 7.94
C ILE A 115 -11.98 -7.76 7.78
N LYS A 116 -13.23 -7.85 8.25
CA LYS A 116 -14.04 -9.06 8.10
C LYS A 116 -14.30 -9.38 6.63
N PHE A 117 -14.62 -8.37 5.84
CA PHE A 117 -14.81 -8.52 4.39
C PHE A 117 -13.53 -9.06 3.72
N TYR A 118 -12.40 -8.44 3.98
CA TYR A 118 -11.12 -8.85 3.41
C TYR A 118 -10.77 -10.30 3.73
N ARG A 119 -10.96 -10.70 4.99
CA ARG A 119 -10.64 -12.07 5.44
C ARG A 119 -11.53 -13.15 4.84
N LYS A 120 -12.74 -12.79 4.42
CA LYS A 120 -13.71 -13.70 3.77
C LYS A 120 -13.71 -13.62 2.26
N PHE A 121 -12.88 -12.78 1.67
CA PHE A 121 -12.86 -12.59 0.23
C PHE A 121 -12.20 -13.78 -0.47
N ASP A 122 -12.96 -14.45 -1.35
CA ASP A 122 -12.52 -15.66 -2.05
C ASP A 122 -12.19 -15.44 -3.54
N GLY A 123 -12.15 -14.22 -3.98
CA GLY A 123 -11.84 -13.98 -5.36
C GLY A 123 -12.48 -12.87 -6.04
#